data_0f21b0ab9dfa48bcdc77b39f2cd2a681
#
_entry.id   0f21b0ab9dfa48bcdc77b39f2cd2a681
#
_cell.length_a   1.000
_cell.length_b   1.000
_cell.length_c   1.000
_cell.angle_alpha   90.00
_cell.angle_beta   90.00
_cell.angle_gamma   90.00
#
_symmetry.space_group_name_H-M   'P 1'
#
loop_
_entity.id
_entity.type
_entity.pdbx_description
1 polymer ?
#
loop_
_entity_poly.entity_id
_entity_poly.type
_entity_poly.pdbx_seq_one_letter_code
_entity_poly.pdbx_strand_id
1 'polypeptide(L)'
;RRKRYVAGMPKIKAATVPEHRKAQRAAILEAARELILANGVAALKFGELADRAGLARPSVYEYFKTKGDLVVALVEEEVPAWCADVAHSLAETTSAEASVAAFVRTVLELVKSGRHELPFALAEGELDADTRARIANAHDELFRLVAPAVKTLGVRDAAACLELVAGVITAAAQALRRDRSRRGLIEMASAFAVAGAKSLATKR
;
A
#
# COMPACT_ATOMS: atom_id res chain seq x y z
N ARG A 1 34.42 53.84 24.24
CA ARG A 1 33.19 53.02 24.33
C ARG A 1 33.27 51.90 23.29
N ARG A 2 33.63 50.68 23.71
CA ARG A 2 33.69 49.50 22.84
C ARG A 2 32.25 48.94 22.69
N LYS A 3 31.74 48.84 21.46
CA LYS A 3 30.51 48.10 21.13
C LYS A 3 30.79 46.61 21.27
N ARG A 4 30.08 45.95 22.20
CA ARG A 4 30.04 44.51 22.30
C ARG A 4 29.22 43.99 21.11
N TYR A 5 29.81 43.19 20.23
CA TYR A 5 29.12 42.36 19.29
C TYR A 5 28.48 41.23 20.02
N VAL A 6 27.17 41.13 19.94
CA VAL A 6 26.38 39.97 20.41
C VAL A 6 26.55 38.86 19.41
N ALA A 7 27.32 37.85 19.79
CA ALA A 7 27.39 36.57 19.08
C ALA A 7 26.12 35.78 19.38
N GLY A 8 25.51 35.19 18.36
CA GLY A 8 24.54 34.14 18.55
C GLY A 8 23.24 34.29 17.76
N MET A 9 23.33 34.40 16.41
CA MET A 9 22.21 33.93 15.58
C MET A 9 22.38 32.41 15.42
N PRO A 10 21.37 31.61 15.79
CA PRO A 10 21.40 30.19 15.47
C PRO A 10 21.41 30.05 13.96
N LYS A 11 22.43 29.40 13.39
CA LYS A 11 22.47 28.98 11.99
C LYS A 11 21.32 27.96 11.82
N ILE A 12 20.20 28.38 11.26
CA ILE A 12 19.24 27.47 10.68
C ILE A 12 20.03 26.72 9.60
N LYS A 13 20.29 25.42 9.82
CA LYS A 13 20.88 24.56 8.80
C LYS A 13 19.89 24.54 7.64
N ALA A 14 20.21 25.25 6.55
CA ALA A 14 19.47 25.08 5.29
C ALA A 14 19.49 23.59 4.93
N ALA A 15 18.33 23.03 4.57
CA ALA A 15 18.25 21.66 4.13
C ALA A 15 19.26 21.42 2.99
N THR A 16 19.94 20.28 3.04
CA THR A 16 20.88 19.90 1.98
C THR A 16 20.12 19.68 0.68
N VAL A 17 20.78 19.81 -0.48
CA VAL A 17 20.15 19.54 -1.78
C VAL A 17 19.43 18.18 -1.81
N PRO A 18 20.02 17.08 -1.31
CA PRO A 18 19.31 15.79 -1.20
C PRO A 18 18.06 15.82 -0.32
N GLU A 19 18.11 16.49 0.84
CA GLU A 19 16.96 16.62 1.74
C GLU A 19 15.83 17.42 1.09
N HIS A 20 16.17 18.48 0.38
CA HIS A 20 15.21 19.29 -0.36
C HIS A 20 14.54 18.46 -1.47
N ARG A 21 15.32 17.71 -2.26
CA ARG A 21 14.78 16.80 -3.29
C ARG A 21 13.85 15.74 -2.70
N LYS A 22 14.23 15.14 -1.56
CA LYS A 22 13.39 14.16 -0.85
C LYS A 22 12.07 14.78 -0.40
N ALA A 23 12.11 15.99 0.17
CA ALA A 23 10.89 16.70 0.59
C ALA A 23 9.98 17.05 -0.59
N GLN A 24 10.53 17.51 -1.72
CA GLN A 24 9.75 17.79 -2.92
C GLN A 24 9.11 16.53 -3.50
N ARG A 25 9.85 15.40 -3.56
CA ARG A 25 9.30 14.11 -4.01
C ARG A 25 8.14 13.67 -3.11
N ALA A 26 8.29 13.77 -1.79
CA ALA A 26 7.24 13.43 -0.85
C ALA A 26 6.00 14.32 -1.01
N ALA A 27 6.18 15.62 -1.22
CA ALA A 27 5.06 16.55 -1.47
C ALA A 27 4.29 16.20 -2.77
N ILE A 28 4.99 15.79 -3.84
CA ILE A 28 4.33 15.34 -5.08
C ILE A 28 3.53 14.07 -4.83
N LEU A 29 4.09 13.09 -4.11
CA LEU A 29 3.43 11.83 -3.81
C LEU A 29 2.19 12.03 -2.93
N GLU A 30 2.27 12.88 -1.92
CA GLU A 30 1.11 13.20 -1.07
C GLU A 30 0.00 13.88 -1.86
N ALA A 31 0.33 14.89 -2.68
CA ALA A 31 -0.64 15.54 -3.56
C ALA A 31 -1.29 14.55 -4.55
N ALA A 32 -0.51 13.59 -5.06
CA ALA A 32 -1.02 12.56 -5.95
C ALA A 32 -1.96 11.58 -5.23
N ARG A 33 -1.61 11.17 -4.02
CA ARG A 33 -2.44 10.32 -3.16
C ARG A 33 -3.80 10.97 -2.92
N GLU A 34 -3.83 12.24 -2.47
CA GLU A 34 -5.06 12.98 -2.22
C GLU A 34 -5.94 13.05 -3.47
N LEU A 35 -5.35 13.37 -4.63
CA LEU A 35 -6.08 13.47 -5.90
C LEU A 35 -6.68 12.13 -6.33
N ILE A 36 -5.91 11.04 -6.22
CA ILE A 36 -6.36 9.70 -6.61
C ILE A 36 -7.50 9.24 -5.70
N LEU A 37 -7.38 9.44 -4.39
CA LEU A 37 -8.40 9.03 -3.42
C LEU A 37 -9.68 9.85 -3.56
N ALA A 38 -9.59 11.13 -3.90
CA ALA A 38 -10.74 11.99 -4.08
C ALA A 38 -11.45 11.80 -5.43
N ASN A 39 -10.70 11.61 -6.52
CA ASN A 39 -11.23 11.75 -7.89
C ASN A 39 -10.83 10.60 -8.82
N GLY A 40 -10.12 9.59 -8.31
CA GLY A 40 -9.59 8.49 -9.10
C GLY A 40 -8.35 8.86 -9.92
N VAL A 41 -7.70 7.84 -10.49
CA VAL A 41 -6.43 7.98 -11.23
C VAL A 41 -6.56 8.81 -12.51
N ALA A 42 -7.75 8.83 -13.10
CA ALA A 42 -8.03 9.61 -14.32
C ALA A 42 -7.87 11.12 -14.08
N ALA A 43 -8.18 11.60 -12.87
CA ALA A 43 -8.05 13.01 -12.50
C ALA A 43 -6.61 13.49 -12.32
N LEU A 44 -5.65 12.56 -12.24
CA LEU A 44 -4.24 12.88 -12.01
C LEU A 44 -3.65 13.69 -13.17
N LYS A 45 -3.37 14.96 -12.93
CA LYS A 45 -2.73 15.88 -13.90
C LYS A 45 -1.49 16.51 -13.28
N PHE A 46 -0.36 16.47 -13.98
CA PHE A 46 0.91 16.98 -13.49
C PHE A 46 0.90 18.50 -13.21
N GLY A 47 0.05 19.27 -13.90
CA GLY A 47 -0.16 20.68 -13.57
C GLY A 47 -0.76 20.87 -12.19
N GLU A 48 -1.85 20.16 -11.90
CA GLU A 48 -2.52 20.20 -10.59
C GLU A 48 -1.63 19.68 -9.46
N LEU A 49 -0.83 18.64 -9.73
CA LEU A 49 0.18 18.15 -8.78
C LEU A 49 1.23 19.20 -8.45
N ALA A 50 1.72 19.92 -9.47
CA ALA A 50 2.69 20.99 -9.28
C ALA A 50 2.12 22.11 -8.39
N ASP A 51 0.89 22.54 -8.68
CA ASP A 51 0.21 23.58 -7.91
C ASP A 51 0.03 23.17 -6.45
N ARG A 52 -0.43 21.93 -6.18
CA ARG A 52 -0.60 21.39 -4.82
C ARG A 52 0.71 21.20 -4.08
N ALA A 53 1.76 20.74 -4.77
CA ALA A 53 3.08 20.55 -4.18
C ALA A 53 3.91 21.84 -4.04
N GLY A 54 3.38 22.98 -4.50
CA GLY A 54 4.10 24.26 -4.50
C GLY A 54 5.31 24.28 -5.42
N LEU A 55 5.24 23.56 -6.56
CA LEU A 55 6.34 23.39 -7.52
C LEU A 55 5.97 23.94 -8.90
N ALA A 56 6.99 24.25 -9.71
CA ALA A 56 6.77 24.49 -11.13
C ALA A 56 6.47 23.17 -11.85
N ARG A 57 5.57 23.17 -12.84
CA ARG A 57 5.20 21.96 -13.61
C ARG A 57 6.39 21.20 -14.19
N PRO A 58 7.45 21.84 -14.76
CA PRO A 58 8.63 21.15 -15.23
C PRO A 58 9.33 20.35 -14.13
N SER A 59 9.35 20.85 -12.89
CA SER A 59 9.99 20.17 -11.76
C SER A 59 9.32 18.83 -11.43
N VAL A 60 8.00 18.67 -11.61
CA VAL A 60 7.32 17.38 -11.41
C VAL A 60 7.87 16.34 -12.40
N TYR A 61 8.13 16.72 -13.65
CA TYR A 61 8.69 15.83 -14.67
C TYR A 61 10.16 15.42 -14.40
N GLU A 62 10.87 16.14 -13.54
CA GLU A 62 12.21 15.73 -13.09
C GLU A 62 12.14 14.51 -12.16
N TYR A 63 11.03 14.35 -11.42
CA TYR A 63 10.81 13.23 -10.50
C TYR A 63 10.09 12.06 -11.16
N PHE A 64 9.06 12.34 -11.96
CA PHE A 64 8.21 11.33 -12.56
C PHE A 64 7.97 11.63 -14.03
N LYS A 65 8.39 10.73 -14.92
CA LYS A 65 8.25 10.93 -16.38
C LYS A 65 6.83 10.68 -16.85
N THR A 66 6.16 9.71 -16.24
CA THR A 66 4.80 9.28 -16.59
C THR A 66 3.89 9.23 -15.35
N LYS A 67 2.58 9.19 -15.58
CA LYS A 67 1.62 8.91 -14.52
C LYS A 67 1.86 7.51 -13.92
N GLY A 68 2.21 6.53 -14.74
CA GLY A 68 2.52 5.18 -14.30
C GLY A 68 3.66 5.17 -13.30
N ASP A 69 4.79 5.86 -13.57
CA ASP A 69 5.91 5.96 -12.64
C ASP A 69 5.52 6.56 -11.29
N LEU A 70 4.67 7.59 -11.32
CA LEU A 70 4.17 8.23 -10.10
C LEU A 70 3.29 7.28 -9.29
N VAL A 71 2.37 6.57 -9.95
CA VAL A 71 1.46 5.61 -9.31
C VAL A 71 2.22 4.44 -8.71
N VAL A 72 3.20 3.89 -9.44
CA VAL A 72 4.07 2.82 -8.92
C VAL A 72 4.84 3.30 -7.69
N ALA A 73 5.43 4.49 -7.76
CA ALA A 73 6.18 5.05 -6.63
C ALA A 73 5.30 5.27 -5.38
N LEU A 74 4.01 5.61 -5.56
CA LEU A 74 3.06 5.69 -4.44
C LEU A 74 2.84 4.34 -3.78
N VAL A 75 2.64 3.28 -4.56
CA VAL A 75 2.45 1.92 -4.03
C VAL A 75 3.71 1.44 -3.33
N GLU A 76 4.88 1.62 -3.96
CA GLU A 76 6.19 1.25 -3.39
C GLU A 76 6.48 1.95 -2.05
N GLU A 77 5.97 3.18 -1.85
CA GLU A 77 6.14 3.91 -0.59
C GLU A 77 5.24 3.36 0.53
N GLU A 78 4.08 2.81 0.20
CA GLU A 78 3.11 2.30 1.17
C GLU A 78 3.36 0.83 1.57
N VAL A 79 3.84 0.01 0.64
CA VAL A 79 4.04 -1.44 0.83
C VAL A 79 4.85 -1.77 2.09
N PRO A 80 5.96 -1.09 2.42
CA PRO A 80 6.71 -1.40 3.64
C PRO A 80 5.90 -1.27 4.93
N ALA A 81 5.01 -0.26 5.03
CA ALA A 81 4.15 -0.08 6.20
C ALA A 81 3.09 -1.18 6.29
N TRP A 82 2.48 -1.58 5.17
CA TRP A 82 1.53 -2.70 5.14
C TRP A 82 2.20 -4.04 5.48
N CYS A 83 3.41 -4.27 4.96
CA CYS A 83 4.20 -5.44 5.29
C CYS A 83 4.56 -5.50 6.78
N ALA A 84 4.88 -4.36 7.41
CA ALA A 84 5.17 -4.29 8.83
C ALA A 84 3.95 -4.64 9.69
N ASP A 85 2.76 -4.10 9.36
CA ASP A 85 1.51 -4.41 10.07
C ASP A 85 1.17 -5.91 9.94
N VAL A 86 1.31 -6.48 8.74
CA VAL A 86 1.09 -7.91 8.50
C VAL A 86 2.12 -8.76 9.24
N ALA A 87 3.41 -8.45 9.14
CA ALA A 87 4.47 -9.20 9.81
C ALA A 87 4.28 -9.22 11.33
N HIS A 88 3.89 -8.08 11.92
CA HIS A 88 3.55 -7.98 13.34
C HIS A 88 2.39 -8.92 13.71
N SER A 89 1.30 -8.88 12.96
CA SER A 89 0.15 -9.74 13.19
C SER A 89 0.47 -11.23 13.05
N LEU A 90 1.32 -11.60 12.07
CA LEU A 90 1.74 -12.98 11.87
C LEU A 90 2.66 -13.50 12.98
N ALA A 91 3.49 -12.63 13.58
CA ALA A 91 4.40 -13.01 14.67
C ALA A 91 3.66 -13.47 15.94
N GLU A 92 2.40 -13.05 16.11
CA GLU A 92 1.55 -13.44 17.25
C GLU A 92 0.82 -14.78 17.02
N THR A 93 0.95 -15.38 15.84
CA THR A 93 0.23 -16.61 15.49
C THR A 93 1.01 -17.88 15.85
N THR A 94 0.28 -18.92 16.26
CA THR A 94 0.87 -20.20 16.69
C THR A 94 0.59 -21.37 15.73
N SER A 95 -0.20 -21.14 14.68
CA SER A 95 -0.52 -22.16 13.67
C SER A 95 -0.62 -21.56 12.27
N ALA A 96 -0.47 -22.39 11.27
CA ALA A 96 -0.59 -21.98 9.86
C ALA A 96 -1.99 -21.44 9.54
N GLU A 97 -3.04 -22.06 10.09
CA GLU A 97 -4.41 -21.57 9.98
C GLU A 97 -4.58 -20.18 10.59
N ALA A 98 -4.04 -19.99 11.81
CA ALA A 98 -4.05 -18.71 12.49
C ALA A 98 -3.32 -17.63 11.66
N SER A 99 -2.20 -17.98 11.01
CA SER A 99 -1.46 -17.07 10.15
C SER A 99 -2.27 -16.66 8.92
N VAL A 100 -2.94 -17.59 8.24
CA VAL A 100 -3.81 -17.26 7.10
C VAL A 100 -4.98 -16.36 7.55
N ALA A 101 -5.60 -16.67 8.68
CA ALA A 101 -6.68 -15.84 9.23
C ALA A 101 -6.22 -14.44 9.61
N ALA A 102 -5.07 -14.33 10.28
CA ALA A 102 -4.45 -13.07 10.68
C ALA A 102 -4.09 -12.21 9.47
N PHE A 103 -3.51 -12.81 8.43
CA PHE A 103 -3.20 -12.12 7.17
C PHE A 103 -4.44 -11.48 6.57
N VAL A 104 -5.50 -12.26 6.34
CA VAL A 104 -6.75 -11.76 5.73
C VAL A 104 -7.37 -10.68 6.60
N ARG A 105 -7.42 -10.88 7.92
CA ARG A 105 -7.96 -9.91 8.87
C ARG A 105 -7.19 -8.60 8.81
N THR A 106 -5.86 -8.65 8.91
CA THR A 106 -5.01 -7.45 8.94
C THR A 106 -5.17 -6.64 7.64
N VAL A 107 -5.13 -7.28 6.48
CA VAL A 107 -5.32 -6.57 5.20
C VAL A 107 -6.71 -5.92 5.13
N LEU A 108 -7.77 -6.61 5.56
CA LEU A 108 -9.12 -6.06 5.54
C LEU A 108 -9.35 -4.96 6.58
N GLU A 109 -8.68 -5.00 7.74
CA GLU A 109 -8.69 -3.90 8.71
C GLU A 109 -7.94 -2.67 8.17
N LEU A 110 -6.85 -2.84 7.44
CA LEU A 110 -6.17 -1.74 6.73
C LEU A 110 -7.10 -1.08 5.71
N VAL A 111 -7.88 -1.88 4.96
CA VAL A 111 -8.90 -1.35 4.03
C VAL A 111 -10.00 -0.61 4.79
N LYS A 112 -10.54 -1.22 5.85
CA LYS A 112 -11.62 -0.63 6.65
C LYS A 112 -11.23 0.69 7.31
N SER A 113 -9.98 0.81 7.76
CA SER A 113 -9.43 2.04 8.34
C SER A 113 -9.06 3.11 7.31
N GLY A 114 -9.11 2.81 6.01
CA GLY A 114 -8.69 3.73 4.94
C GLY A 114 -7.19 3.73 4.67
N ARG A 115 -6.41 2.91 5.35
CA ARG A 115 -4.94 2.83 5.19
C ARG A 115 -4.50 2.01 3.97
N HIS A 116 -5.41 1.30 3.33
CA HIS A 116 -5.15 0.46 2.15
C HIS A 116 -6.18 0.73 1.03
N GLU A 117 -6.50 1.99 0.80
CA GLU A 117 -7.47 2.39 -0.23
C GLU A 117 -6.84 2.57 -1.61
N LEU A 118 -5.59 2.99 -1.66
CA LEU A 118 -4.90 3.33 -2.90
C LEU A 118 -4.93 2.19 -3.93
N PRO A 119 -4.61 0.92 -3.60
CA PRO A 119 -4.66 -0.18 -4.58
C PRO A 119 -6.02 -0.35 -5.25
N PHE A 120 -7.10 -0.16 -4.49
CA PHE A 120 -8.46 -0.29 -5.04
C PHE A 120 -8.83 0.92 -5.90
N ALA A 121 -8.44 2.13 -5.52
CA ALA A 121 -8.63 3.32 -6.34
C ALA A 121 -7.86 3.23 -7.66
N LEU A 122 -6.69 2.58 -7.64
CA LEU A 122 -5.89 2.31 -8.84
C LEU A 122 -6.50 1.22 -9.72
N ALA A 123 -7.08 0.18 -9.12
CA ALA A 123 -7.71 -0.92 -9.86
C ALA A 123 -8.96 -0.47 -10.65
N GLU A 124 -9.63 0.60 -10.21
CA GLU A 124 -10.77 1.21 -10.91
C GLU A 124 -10.34 2.13 -12.07
N GLY A 125 -9.06 2.46 -12.19
CA GLY A 125 -8.51 3.36 -13.18
C GLY A 125 -7.98 2.67 -14.42
N GLU A 126 -7.94 3.40 -15.53
CA GLU A 126 -7.25 2.97 -16.74
C GLU A 126 -5.74 3.13 -16.57
N LEU A 127 -5.06 2.03 -16.26
CA LEU A 127 -3.62 1.91 -16.21
C LEU A 127 -3.13 1.05 -17.37
N ASP A 128 -1.96 1.38 -17.92
CA ASP A 128 -1.31 0.52 -18.92
C ASP A 128 -0.84 -0.82 -18.31
N ALA A 129 -0.55 -1.79 -19.15
CA ALA A 129 -0.21 -3.15 -18.72
C ALA A 129 1.09 -3.19 -17.90
N ASP A 130 2.09 -2.38 -18.25
CA ASP A 130 3.37 -2.29 -17.52
C ASP A 130 3.16 -1.75 -16.12
N THR A 131 2.44 -0.64 -15.99
CA THR A 131 2.11 -0.04 -14.69
C THR A 131 1.35 -1.04 -13.81
N ARG A 132 0.35 -1.76 -14.36
CA ARG A 132 -0.37 -2.80 -13.61
C ARG A 132 0.55 -3.92 -13.13
N ALA A 133 1.46 -4.41 -13.98
CA ALA A 133 2.40 -5.46 -13.62
C ALA A 133 3.35 -5.01 -12.50
N ARG A 134 3.84 -3.78 -12.55
CA ARG A 134 4.71 -3.21 -11.51
C ARG A 134 3.99 -3.06 -10.18
N ILE A 135 2.72 -2.64 -10.18
CA ILE A 135 1.88 -2.57 -8.97
C ILE A 135 1.65 -3.97 -8.40
N ALA A 136 1.33 -4.97 -9.26
CA ALA A 136 1.14 -6.35 -8.82
C ALA A 136 2.41 -6.90 -8.16
N ASN A 137 3.57 -6.70 -8.77
CA ASN A 137 4.86 -7.12 -8.21
C ASN A 137 5.16 -6.49 -6.83
N ALA A 138 4.79 -5.21 -6.63
CA ALA A 138 4.93 -4.57 -5.32
C ALA A 138 4.00 -5.21 -4.28
N HIS A 139 2.77 -5.57 -4.64
CA HIS A 139 1.83 -6.27 -3.77
C HIS A 139 2.25 -7.72 -3.44
N ASP A 140 2.99 -8.38 -4.33
CA ASP A 140 3.49 -9.74 -4.09
C ASP A 140 4.35 -9.84 -2.82
N GLU A 141 5.00 -8.75 -2.40
CA GLU A 141 5.75 -8.72 -1.15
C GLU A 141 4.85 -9.00 0.06
N LEU A 142 3.63 -8.48 0.05
CA LEU A 142 2.65 -8.72 1.11
C LEU A 142 2.27 -10.20 1.20
N PHE A 143 2.02 -10.84 0.05
CA PHE A 143 1.66 -12.26 -0.02
C PHE A 143 2.83 -13.20 0.32
N ARG A 144 4.08 -12.78 0.07
CA ARG A 144 5.27 -13.55 0.49
C ARG A 144 5.33 -13.78 2.00
N LEU A 145 4.76 -12.89 2.81
CA LEU A 145 4.73 -13.03 4.27
C LEU A 145 3.86 -14.21 4.73
N VAL A 146 2.75 -14.49 4.06
CA VAL A 146 1.83 -15.58 4.42
C VAL A 146 2.13 -16.88 3.67
N ALA A 147 2.91 -16.84 2.60
CA ALA A 147 3.24 -18.01 1.78
C ALA A 147 3.83 -19.20 2.57
N PRO A 148 4.71 -19.02 3.59
CA PRO A 148 5.17 -20.12 4.42
C PRO A 148 4.03 -20.83 5.15
N ALA A 149 3.02 -20.10 5.66
CA ALA A 149 1.88 -20.70 6.34
C ALA A 149 1.04 -21.55 5.36
N VAL A 150 0.78 -21.07 4.15
CA VAL A 150 0.07 -21.86 3.13
C VAL A 150 0.82 -23.14 2.77
N LYS A 151 2.14 -23.09 2.66
CA LYS A 151 2.97 -24.28 2.44
C LYS A 151 2.90 -25.25 3.62
N THR A 152 2.91 -24.75 4.87
CA THR A 152 2.81 -25.58 6.09
C THR A 152 1.46 -26.29 6.17
N LEU A 153 0.38 -25.73 5.63
CA LEU A 153 -0.92 -26.41 5.51
C LEU A 153 -0.88 -27.63 4.57
N GLY A 154 0.19 -27.81 3.80
CA GLY A 154 0.31 -28.93 2.86
C GLY A 154 -0.48 -28.73 1.57
N VAL A 155 -0.77 -27.50 1.19
CA VAL A 155 -1.43 -27.18 -0.08
C VAL A 155 -0.49 -27.51 -1.25
N ARG A 156 -0.98 -28.30 -2.21
CA ARG A 156 -0.17 -28.76 -3.36
C ARG A 156 0.26 -27.58 -4.25
N ASP A 157 -0.67 -26.71 -4.56
CA ASP A 157 -0.43 -25.49 -5.35
C ASP A 157 -0.62 -24.26 -4.46
N ALA A 158 0.46 -23.87 -3.79
CA ALA A 158 0.47 -22.73 -2.90
C ALA A 158 0.25 -21.40 -3.66
N ALA A 159 0.68 -21.31 -4.91
CA ALA A 159 0.48 -20.09 -5.72
C ALA A 159 -1.00 -19.89 -6.03
N ALA A 160 -1.67 -20.91 -6.57
CA ALA A 160 -3.11 -20.84 -6.82
C ALA A 160 -3.93 -20.59 -5.53
N CYS A 161 -3.52 -21.17 -4.41
CA CYS A 161 -4.16 -20.90 -3.12
C CYS A 161 -4.04 -19.43 -2.71
N LEU A 162 -2.86 -18.81 -2.88
CA LEU A 162 -2.64 -17.40 -2.59
C LEU A 162 -3.46 -16.50 -3.52
N GLU A 163 -3.60 -16.84 -4.79
CA GLU A 163 -4.50 -16.14 -5.74
C GLU A 163 -5.96 -16.20 -5.29
N LEU A 164 -6.44 -17.36 -4.83
CA LEU A 164 -7.79 -17.51 -4.30
C LEU A 164 -7.99 -16.68 -3.01
N VAL A 165 -6.99 -16.68 -2.11
CA VAL A 165 -7.01 -15.81 -0.91
C VAL A 165 -7.05 -14.34 -1.31
N ALA A 166 -6.29 -13.92 -2.31
CA ALA A 166 -6.33 -12.56 -2.86
C ALA A 166 -7.73 -12.22 -3.41
N GLY A 167 -8.37 -13.16 -4.10
CA GLY A 167 -9.76 -13.01 -4.58
C GLY A 167 -10.76 -12.79 -3.45
N VAL A 168 -10.64 -13.55 -2.36
CA VAL A 168 -11.47 -13.38 -1.15
C VAL A 168 -11.26 -11.99 -0.54
N ILE A 169 -10.00 -11.56 -0.38
CA ILE A 169 -9.65 -10.23 0.13
C ILE A 169 -10.25 -9.14 -0.76
N THR A 170 -10.09 -9.26 -2.09
CA THR A 170 -10.60 -8.27 -3.05
C THR A 170 -12.12 -8.14 -2.96
N ALA A 171 -12.85 -9.25 -2.93
CA ALA A 171 -14.31 -9.25 -2.82
C ALA A 171 -14.79 -8.63 -1.49
N ALA A 172 -14.15 -9.00 -0.38
CA ALA A 172 -14.47 -8.45 0.94
C ALA A 172 -14.11 -6.96 1.04
N ALA A 173 -12.96 -6.55 0.51
CA ALA A 173 -12.53 -5.17 0.47
C ALA A 173 -13.48 -4.28 -0.34
N GLN A 174 -13.95 -4.72 -1.51
CA GLN A 174 -14.95 -4.01 -2.29
C GLN A 174 -16.26 -3.84 -1.53
N ALA A 175 -16.67 -4.86 -0.77
CA ALA A 175 -17.87 -4.78 0.07
C ALA A 175 -17.69 -3.81 1.24
N LEU A 176 -16.52 -3.79 1.91
CA LEU A 176 -16.20 -2.84 2.97
C LEU A 176 -16.12 -1.40 2.46
N ARG A 177 -15.61 -1.17 1.26
CA ARG A 177 -15.58 0.17 0.65
C ARG A 177 -16.98 0.72 0.37
N ARG A 178 -17.94 -0.15 0.02
CA ARG A 178 -19.36 0.23 -0.16
C ARG A 178 -20.06 0.49 1.18
N ASP A 179 -19.73 -0.30 2.19
CA ASP A 179 -20.31 -0.18 3.54
C ASP A 179 -19.28 -0.62 4.60
N ARG A 180 -18.57 0.35 5.16
CA ARG A 180 -17.56 0.13 6.22
C ARG A 180 -18.15 -0.35 7.54
N SER A 181 -19.46 -0.18 7.73
CA SER A 181 -20.16 -0.62 8.94
C SER A 181 -20.55 -2.10 8.92
N ARG A 182 -20.32 -2.81 7.80
CA ARG A 182 -20.71 -4.21 7.61
C ARG A 182 -20.06 -5.13 8.63
N ARG A 183 -20.85 -5.51 9.63
CA ARG A 183 -20.36 -6.33 10.75
C ARG A 183 -20.06 -7.76 10.31
N GLY A 184 -19.03 -8.38 10.90
CA GLY A 184 -18.70 -9.80 10.71
C GLY A 184 -18.10 -10.16 9.34
N LEU A 185 -17.97 -9.22 8.40
CA LEU A 185 -17.45 -9.54 7.07
C LEU A 185 -15.97 -9.94 7.09
N ILE A 186 -15.17 -9.29 7.93
CA ILE A 186 -13.74 -9.58 8.07
C ILE A 186 -13.54 -10.98 8.64
N GLU A 187 -14.28 -11.33 9.68
CA GLU A 187 -14.26 -12.66 10.30
C GLU A 187 -14.74 -13.74 9.33
N MET A 188 -15.79 -13.45 8.57
CA MET A 188 -16.30 -14.37 7.54
C MET A 188 -15.27 -14.60 6.43
N ALA A 189 -14.65 -13.55 5.90
CA ALA A 189 -13.62 -13.65 4.87
C ALA A 189 -12.40 -14.43 5.37
N SER A 190 -11.98 -14.17 6.61
CA SER A 190 -10.86 -14.88 7.25
C SER A 190 -11.17 -16.37 7.43
N ALA A 191 -12.35 -16.71 7.92
CA ALA A 191 -12.77 -18.09 8.08
C ALA A 191 -12.91 -18.82 6.74
N PHE A 192 -13.46 -18.14 5.72
CA PHE A 192 -13.59 -18.68 4.36
C PHE A 192 -12.23 -18.98 3.73
N ALA A 193 -11.25 -18.06 3.86
CA ALA A 193 -9.90 -18.25 3.35
C ALA A 193 -9.20 -19.44 4.03
N VAL A 194 -9.32 -19.58 5.34
CA VAL A 194 -8.77 -20.72 6.09
C VAL A 194 -9.43 -22.04 5.66
N ALA A 195 -10.75 -22.08 5.59
CA ALA A 195 -11.49 -23.28 5.18
C ALA A 195 -11.12 -23.70 3.75
N GLY A 196 -11.03 -22.73 2.83
CA GLY A 196 -10.58 -22.95 1.46
C GLY A 196 -9.14 -23.51 1.39
N ALA A 197 -8.21 -22.87 2.07
CA ALA A 197 -6.83 -23.34 2.11
C ALA A 197 -6.70 -24.76 2.67
N LYS A 198 -7.43 -25.07 3.76
CA LYS A 198 -7.47 -26.44 4.34
C LYS A 198 -8.06 -27.47 3.39
N SER A 199 -9.10 -27.12 2.62
CA SER A 199 -9.70 -28.04 1.65
C SER A 199 -8.77 -28.40 0.51
N LEU A 200 -7.80 -27.55 0.19
CA LEU A 200 -6.76 -27.77 -0.83
C LEU A 200 -5.53 -28.49 -0.29
N ALA A 201 -5.43 -28.68 1.03
CA ALA A 201 -4.36 -29.42 1.65
C ALA A 201 -4.45 -30.92 1.28
N THR A 202 -3.31 -31.49 0.88
CA THR A 202 -3.23 -32.93 0.62
C THR A 202 -3.31 -33.66 1.96
N LYS A 203 -4.32 -34.51 2.14
CA LYS A 203 -4.34 -35.42 3.31
C LYS A 203 -3.05 -36.25 3.31
N ARG A 204 -2.26 -36.11 4.35
CA ARG A 204 -1.16 -37.03 4.65
C ARG A 204 -1.72 -38.37 5.13
#